data_9014f6a4310d9a1c1a6239834545606b
#
_entry.id   9014f6a4310d9a1c1a6239834545606b
#
_cell.length_a   1.000
_cell.length_b   1.000
_cell.length_c   1.000
_cell.angle_alpha   90.00
_cell.angle_beta   90.00
_cell.angle_gamma   90.00
#
_symmetry.space_group_name_H-M   'P 1'
#
loop_
_entity.id
_entity.type
_entity.pdbx_description
1 polymer ?
#
loop_
_entity_poly.entity_id
_entity_poly.type
_entity_poly.pdbx_seq_one_letter_code
_entity_poly.pdbx_strand_id
1 'polypeptide(L)'
;MGERKQPVKTAVAAASEELMVVQTMGGRMQVRWDETAQATPHGQLVFFAEFLAAAGVFERWVDACPLHYTSPNASGKRDVLGTLMLGVLAGSRRYAHIAGVRGDAVAAQALGLKGIVSEDSVRRALKAMAPESSEPWMRDALLHSVRDSLERPWVLDLDATIKPLYGRQEGAEVGYNPHKPGRPSHVLHTFWVGNLRLVLDAVLTSGKQHTSRHGKAPLRRLLDELGDKAPALVRGDCGYGNEDMLDICEQRGLPYLFRLRQTKNVKRLIERLFRREDWTRASEATQGWQAIEDSIRLVGWSQARRVIVLRRRMKQDTALTAKQDDGQLVLALPHDAVEDNAQLWEYTVLVTNAPYEIAAIGQLYRDRCDCENGFDELKNQWGWGGFSTHDMHRSQITARAVALVYNWWSWYVRAANPGARREALTSRPLLLAAVGRATSHAGQTTLYLTPMHANTGLIKTMVANVHAAIRYVRQAAEQLPQLDRWAALLRYICQRIVGPSALPTPPPALAAPG
;
A
#
# COMPACT_ATOMS: atom_id res chain seq x y z
N MET A 1 19.87 -30.62 41.67
CA MET A 1 18.47 -30.60 42.13
C MET A 1 17.97 -29.14 42.00
N GLY A 2 17.27 -28.84 40.95
CA GLY A 2 16.74 -27.50 40.68
C GLY A 2 15.23 -27.53 40.90
N GLU A 3 14.78 -26.77 41.89
CA GLU A 3 13.36 -26.60 42.19
C GLU A 3 12.63 -25.93 41.03
N ARG A 4 11.68 -26.62 40.43
CA ARG A 4 10.71 -26.05 39.49
C ARG A 4 9.75 -25.12 40.27
N LYS A 5 9.92 -23.82 40.14
CA LYS A 5 8.90 -22.87 40.56
C LYS A 5 7.61 -23.14 39.77
N GLN A 6 6.58 -23.59 40.46
CA GLN A 6 5.23 -23.70 39.93
C GLN A 6 4.71 -22.25 39.65
N PRO A 7 4.02 -22.02 38.51
CA PRO A 7 3.38 -20.73 38.29
C PRO A 7 2.25 -20.55 39.30
N VAL A 8 2.34 -19.48 40.07
CA VAL A 8 1.26 -19.01 40.94
C VAL A 8 0.07 -18.72 40.04
N LYS A 9 -0.93 -19.60 40.04
CA LYS A 9 -2.26 -19.28 39.53
C LYS A 9 -2.85 -18.25 40.47
N THR A 10 -2.73 -16.97 40.12
CA THR A 10 -3.55 -15.93 40.73
C THR A 10 -4.98 -16.26 40.33
N ALA A 11 -5.75 -16.82 41.26
CA ALA A 11 -7.19 -16.94 41.13
C ALA A 11 -7.72 -15.52 40.98
N VAL A 12 -8.17 -15.16 39.78
CA VAL A 12 -8.99 -13.96 39.58
C VAL A 12 -10.25 -14.26 40.40
N ALA A 13 -10.36 -13.65 41.58
CA ALA A 13 -11.59 -13.65 42.34
C ALA A 13 -12.69 -13.18 41.38
N ALA A 14 -13.81 -13.90 41.32
CA ALA A 14 -14.98 -13.46 40.60
C ALA A 14 -15.29 -12.06 41.12
N ALA A 15 -15.10 -11.05 40.27
CA ALA A 15 -15.39 -9.66 40.63
C ALA A 15 -16.89 -9.63 40.93
N SER A 16 -17.22 -9.35 42.18
CA SER A 16 -18.59 -9.04 42.56
C SER A 16 -19.10 -7.95 41.63
N GLU A 17 -20.36 -8.03 41.18
CA GLU A 17 -21.04 -7.01 40.38
C GLU A 17 -21.14 -5.66 41.11
N GLU A 18 -20.06 -5.17 41.67
CA GLU A 18 -20.06 -3.92 42.45
C GLU A 18 -20.23 -2.73 41.51
N LEU A 19 -21.31 -2.02 41.74
CA LEU A 19 -21.61 -0.75 41.09
C LEU A 19 -20.54 0.28 41.49
N MET A 20 -19.68 0.63 40.54
CA MET A 20 -18.66 1.64 40.73
C MET A 20 -19.25 3.04 40.52
N VAL A 21 -19.06 3.93 41.48
CA VAL A 21 -19.49 5.33 41.38
C VAL A 21 -18.28 6.19 41.03
N VAL A 22 -18.35 6.86 39.86
CA VAL A 22 -17.28 7.72 39.35
C VAL A 22 -17.77 9.17 39.31
N GLN A 23 -16.96 10.09 39.79
CA GLN A 23 -17.19 11.53 39.65
C GLN A 23 -16.48 12.02 38.41
N THR A 24 -17.25 12.56 37.46
CA THR A 24 -16.72 13.12 36.19
C THR A 24 -16.97 14.62 36.16
N MET A 25 -16.43 15.32 35.15
CA MET A 25 -16.74 16.74 34.94
C MET A 25 -18.24 16.98 34.63
N GLY A 26 -18.96 15.95 34.12
CA GLY A 26 -20.41 16.00 33.87
C GLY A 26 -21.27 15.61 35.07
N GLY A 27 -20.65 15.26 36.19
CA GLY A 27 -21.33 14.82 37.40
C GLY A 27 -21.08 13.37 37.78
N ARG A 28 -21.89 12.86 38.66
CA ARG A 28 -21.79 11.50 39.20
C ARG A 28 -22.35 10.48 38.23
N MET A 29 -21.54 9.45 37.88
CA MET A 29 -21.94 8.33 37.03
C MET A 29 -21.80 7.01 37.77
N GLN A 30 -22.72 6.10 37.52
CA GLN A 30 -22.64 4.71 37.95
C GLN A 30 -22.10 3.84 36.81
N VAL A 31 -21.06 3.07 37.07
CA VAL A 31 -20.40 2.20 36.09
C VAL A 31 -20.53 0.76 36.53
N ARG A 32 -20.94 -0.11 35.60
CA ARG A 32 -20.99 -1.55 35.79
C ARG A 32 -20.33 -2.21 34.57
N TRP A 33 -19.53 -3.24 34.78
CA TRP A 33 -19.03 -4.10 33.73
C TRP A 33 -20.14 -5.07 33.27
N ASP A 34 -20.39 -5.13 31.96
CA ASP A 34 -21.33 -6.08 31.39
C ASP A 34 -20.54 -7.07 30.52
N GLU A 35 -20.17 -8.22 31.10
CA GLU A 35 -19.44 -9.29 30.42
C GLU A 35 -20.34 -10.12 29.49
N THR A 36 -21.66 -9.93 29.57
CA THR A 36 -22.65 -10.69 28.79
C THR A 36 -23.05 -9.97 27.51
N ALA A 37 -22.81 -8.67 27.42
CA ALA A 37 -23.19 -7.87 26.27
C ALA A 37 -22.45 -8.30 25.00
N GLN A 38 -23.20 -8.68 23.99
CA GLN A 38 -22.68 -8.93 22.65
C GLN A 38 -22.53 -7.61 21.90
N ALA A 39 -21.39 -6.94 22.07
CA ALA A 39 -21.14 -5.62 21.51
C ALA A 39 -19.80 -5.55 20.77
N THR A 40 -19.73 -4.68 19.76
CA THR A 40 -18.53 -4.40 18.97
C THR A 40 -18.38 -2.90 18.69
N PRO A 41 -17.17 -2.33 18.71
CA PRO A 41 -16.92 -0.98 18.22
C PRO A 41 -16.86 -0.91 16.67
N HIS A 42 -16.83 -2.05 15.99
CA HIS A 42 -16.69 -2.22 14.54
C HIS A 42 -18.02 -2.65 13.91
N GLY A 43 -19.16 -2.11 14.34
CA GLY A 43 -20.48 -2.57 13.96
C GLY A 43 -20.74 -2.60 12.45
N GLN A 44 -20.10 -1.70 11.67
CA GLN A 44 -20.21 -1.68 10.21
C GLN A 44 -19.35 -2.73 9.50
N LEU A 45 -18.53 -3.51 10.24
CA LEU A 45 -17.75 -4.62 9.69
C LEU A 45 -18.62 -5.62 8.91
N VAL A 46 -19.88 -5.79 9.28
CA VAL A 46 -20.81 -6.70 8.59
C VAL A 46 -20.98 -6.38 7.11
N PHE A 47 -20.95 -5.11 6.72
CA PHE A 47 -21.06 -4.69 5.32
C PHE A 47 -19.78 -4.99 4.52
N PHE A 48 -18.62 -4.84 5.14
CA PHE A 48 -17.36 -5.25 4.53
C PHE A 48 -17.25 -6.77 4.43
N ALA A 49 -17.67 -7.50 5.47
CA ALA A 49 -17.72 -8.96 5.44
C ALA A 49 -18.65 -9.48 4.33
N GLU A 50 -19.84 -8.87 4.16
CA GLU A 50 -20.76 -9.19 3.06
C GLU A 50 -20.15 -8.91 1.68
N PHE A 51 -19.44 -7.78 1.53
CA PHE A 51 -18.72 -7.43 0.30
C PHE A 51 -17.68 -8.49 -0.08
N LEU A 52 -16.84 -8.93 0.88
CA LEU A 52 -15.87 -9.99 0.64
C LEU A 52 -16.52 -11.35 0.36
N ALA A 53 -17.60 -11.69 1.08
CA ALA A 53 -18.33 -12.95 0.92
C ALA A 53 -19.04 -13.01 -0.45
N ALA A 54 -19.69 -11.93 -0.88
CA ALA A 54 -20.34 -11.85 -2.19
C ALA A 54 -19.36 -12.07 -3.34
N ALA A 55 -18.13 -11.57 -3.19
CA ALA A 55 -17.05 -11.72 -4.15
C ALA A 55 -16.29 -13.06 -4.01
N GLY A 56 -16.39 -13.75 -2.87
CA GLY A 56 -15.69 -15.01 -2.60
C GLY A 56 -14.18 -14.88 -2.34
N VAL A 57 -13.65 -13.66 -2.22
CA VAL A 57 -12.19 -13.44 -2.17
C VAL A 57 -11.55 -13.85 -0.84
N PHE A 58 -12.25 -13.72 0.27
CA PHE A 58 -11.77 -14.16 1.57
C PHE A 58 -11.69 -15.68 1.63
N GLU A 59 -12.73 -16.38 1.14
CA GLU A 59 -12.75 -17.84 1.05
C GLU A 59 -11.59 -18.36 0.20
N ARG A 60 -11.44 -17.83 -1.02
CA ARG A 60 -10.33 -18.18 -1.90
C ARG A 60 -8.97 -18.04 -1.19
N TRP A 61 -8.75 -16.95 -0.47
CA TRP A 61 -7.49 -16.71 0.26
C TRP A 61 -7.28 -17.72 1.38
N VAL A 62 -8.33 -18.07 2.13
CA VAL A 62 -8.30 -19.05 3.21
C VAL A 62 -8.06 -20.47 2.66
N ASP A 63 -8.79 -20.85 1.61
CA ASP A 63 -8.73 -22.21 1.04
C ASP A 63 -7.34 -22.49 0.42
N ALA A 64 -6.78 -21.51 -0.29
CA ALA A 64 -5.46 -21.59 -0.89
C ALA A 64 -4.31 -21.50 0.14
N CYS A 65 -4.59 -21.17 1.41
CA CYS A 65 -3.55 -21.01 2.43
C CYS A 65 -2.80 -22.32 2.68
N PRO A 66 -1.45 -22.34 2.57
CA PRO A 66 -0.64 -23.55 2.69
C PRO A 66 -0.41 -24.00 4.15
N LEU A 67 -1.16 -23.43 5.08
CA LEU A 67 -1.04 -23.77 6.49
C LEU A 67 -1.57 -25.19 6.75
N HIS A 68 -0.72 -26.07 7.26
CA HIS A 68 -1.08 -27.42 7.69
C HIS A 68 -0.73 -27.60 9.17
N TYR A 69 -1.66 -28.15 9.92
CA TYR A 69 -1.46 -28.49 11.32
C TYR A 69 -1.52 -30.01 11.53
N THR A 70 -0.66 -30.48 12.40
CA THR A 70 -0.69 -31.88 12.87
C THR A 70 -1.52 -32.04 14.15
N SER A 71 -1.75 -30.96 14.89
CA SER A 71 -2.50 -30.98 16.14
C SER A 71 -4.00 -30.71 15.89
N PRO A 72 -4.91 -31.53 16.42
CA PRO A 72 -6.35 -31.34 16.34
C PRO A 72 -6.83 -30.08 17.11
N ASN A 73 -6.02 -29.60 18.06
CA ASN A 73 -6.34 -28.41 18.87
C ASN A 73 -5.80 -27.11 18.25
N ALA A 74 -5.24 -27.16 17.05
CA ALA A 74 -4.75 -25.96 16.38
C ALA A 74 -5.92 -25.08 15.90
N SER A 75 -5.69 -23.76 15.93
CA SER A 75 -6.66 -22.78 15.41
C SER A 75 -6.84 -22.96 13.91
N GLY A 76 -8.08 -22.96 13.42
CA GLY A 76 -8.36 -23.08 12.00
C GLY A 76 -7.71 -21.99 11.15
N LYS A 77 -7.41 -22.29 9.88
CA LYS A 77 -6.87 -21.30 8.91
C LYS A 77 -7.70 -20.01 8.88
N ARG A 78 -9.03 -20.17 8.83
CA ARG A 78 -9.99 -19.07 8.82
C ARG A 78 -9.84 -18.18 10.06
N ASP A 79 -9.76 -18.77 11.24
CA ASP A 79 -9.66 -18.01 12.48
C ASP A 79 -8.35 -17.23 12.55
N VAL A 80 -7.24 -17.84 12.10
CA VAL A 80 -5.92 -17.18 12.05
C VAL A 80 -5.92 -16.00 11.06
N LEU A 81 -6.36 -16.24 9.82
CA LEU A 81 -6.35 -15.23 8.76
C LEU A 81 -7.39 -14.13 9.00
N GLY A 82 -8.58 -14.51 9.48
CA GLY A 82 -9.61 -13.55 9.87
C GLY A 82 -9.20 -12.69 11.05
N THR A 83 -8.51 -13.25 12.04
CA THR A 83 -7.93 -12.49 13.16
C THR A 83 -6.89 -11.48 12.67
N LEU A 84 -5.99 -11.90 11.76
CA LEU A 84 -4.99 -10.99 11.17
C LEU A 84 -5.67 -9.86 10.39
N MET A 85 -6.65 -10.20 9.54
CA MET A 85 -7.43 -9.22 8.77
C MET A 85 -8.16 -8.23 9.69
N LEU A 86 -8.85 -8.70 10.71
CA LEU A 86 -9.54 -7.86 11.67
C LEU A 86 -8.57 -6.93 12.40
N GLY A 87 -7.42 -7.46 12.86
CA GLY A 87 -6.39 -6.66 13.49
C GLY A 87 -5.90 -5.52 12.59
N VAL A 88 -5.64 -5.81 11.30
CA VAL A 88 -5.23 -4.81 10.31
C VAL A 88 -6.33 -3.76 10.10
N LEU A 89 -7.59 -4.19 9.92
CA LEU A 89 -8.75 -3.29 9.76
C LEU A 89 -8.96 -2.40 10.98
N ALA A 90 -8.82 -2.94 12.19
CA ALA A 90 -8.92 -2.20 13.44
C ALA A 90 -7.73 -1.24 13.70
N GLY A 91 -6.75 -1.16 12.78
CA GLY A 91 -5.61 -0.26 12.87
C GLY A 91 -4.47 -0.76 13.75
N SER A 92 -4.38 -2.07 14.01
CA SER A 92 -3.27 -2.66 14.73
C SER A 92 -1.95 -2.39 14.03
N ARG A 93 -0.93 -1.98 14.79
CA ARG A 93 0.43 -1.78 14.31
C ARG A 93 1.41 -2.84 14.81
N ARG A 94 0.97 -3.69 15.72
CA ARG A 94 1.76 -4.76 16.33
C ARG A 94 0.86 -5.97 16.56
N TYR A 95 1.44 -7.16 16.57
CA TYR A 95 0.69 -8.37 16.93
C TYR A 95 0.02 -8.25 18.31
N ALA A 96 0.70 -7.66 19.31
CA ALA A 96 0.14 -7.47 20.64
C ALA A 96 -1.17 -6.66 20.65
N HIS A 97 -1.42 -5.81 19.65
CA HIS A 97 -2.67 -5.05 19.55
C HIS A 97 -3.89 -5.94 19.21
N ILE A 98 -3.67 -7.18 18.73
CA ILE A 98 -4.74 -8.17 18.50
C ILE A 98 -5.48 -8.47 19.82
N ALA A 99 -4.78 -8.39 20.96
CA ALA A 99 -5.42 -8.53 22.27
C ALA A 99 -6.60 -7.57 22.47
N GLY A 100 -6.54 -6.36 21.89
CA GLY A 100 -7.61 -5.35 21.99
C GLY A 100 -8.90 -5.69 21.24
N VAL A 101 -8.87 -6.63 20.30
CA VAL A 101 -10.08 -7.09 19.59
C VAL A 101 -10.47 -8.52 19.96
N ARG A 102 -9.70 -9.19 20.83
CA ARG A 102 -9.86 -10.62 21.11
C ARG A 102 -11.19 -10.99 21.76
N GLY A 103 -11.76 -10.08 22.54
CA GLY A 103 -13.07 -10.28 23.18
C GLY A 103 -14.28 -9.95 22.29
N ASP A 104 -14.07 -9.50 21.05
CA ASP A 104 -15.15 -9.08 20.15
C ASP A 104 -15.81 -10.29 19.46
N ALA A 105 -16.76 -10.92 20.16
CA ALA A 105 -17.52 -12.05 19.61
C ALA A 105 -18.39 -11.66 18.41
N VAL A 106 -18.86 -10.42 18.35
CA VAL A 106 -19.71 -9.93 17.25
C VAL A 106 -18.89 -9.80 15.96
N ALA A 107 -17.68 -9.24 16.05
CA ALA A 107 -16.78 -9.18 14.90
C ALA A 107 -16.35 -10.59 14.45
N ALA A 108 -16.09 -11.51 15.38
CA ALA A 108 -15.82 -12.91 15.05
C ALA A 108 -16.98 -13.56 14.28
N GLN A 109 -18.21 -13.39 14.75
CA GLN A 109 -19.41 -13.89 14.09
C GLN A 109 -19.60 -13.28 12.71
N ALA A 110 -19.42 -11.98 12.55
CA ALA A 110 -19.54 -11.28 11.27
C ALA A 110 -18.57 -11.83 10.21
N LEU A 111 -17.38 -12.28 10.63
CA LEU A 111 -16.35 -12.87 9.75
C LEU A 111 -16.46 -14.40 9.61
N GLY A 112 -17.43 -15.03 10.25
CA GLY A 112 -17.61 -16.48 10.26
C GLY A 112 -16.45 -17.22 10.95
N LEU A 113 -15.86 -16.61 11.99
CA LEU A 113 -14.78 -17.20 12.80
C LEU A 113 -15.38 -17.95 13.98
N LYS A 114 -14.72 -19.02 14.41
CA LYS A 114 -15.04 -19.68 15.70
C LYS A 114 -14.67 -18.80 16.88
N GLY A 115 -13.69 -17.90 16.68
CA GLY A 115 -13.22 -16.93 17.65
C GLY A 115 -11.99 -16.20 17.16
N ILE A 116 -11.68 -15.07 17.79
CA ILE A 116 -10.47 -14.29 17.51
C ILE A 116 -9.32 -14.94 18.28
N VAL A 117 -8.32 -15.46 17.56
CA VAL A 117 -7.20 -16.19 18.16
C VAL A 117 -6.17 -15.23 18.79
N SER A 118 -5.29 -15.75 19.64
CA SER A 118 -4.22 -14.95 20.25
C SER A 118 -3.18 -14.52 19.21
N GLU A 119 -2.47 -13.44 19.51
CA GLU A 119 -1.35 -12.97 18.68
C GLU A 119 -0.24 -14.02 18.55
N ASP A 120 -0.03 -14.85 19.58
CA ASP A 120 0.92 -15.96 19.51
C ASP A 120 0.46 -17.06 18.56
N SER A 121 -0.85 -17.34 18.52
CA SER A 121 -1.41 -18.30 17.55
C SER A 121 -1.21 -17.80 16.12
N VAL A 122 -1.46 -16.51 15.86
CA VAL A 122 -1.19 -15.91 14.54
C VAL A 122 0.29 -16.02 14.21
N ARG A 123 1.19 -15.62 15.12
CA ARG A 123 2.65 -15.67 14.89
C ARG A 123 3.18 -17.07 14.63
N ARG A 124 2.67 -18.07 15.36
CA ARG A 124 3.05 -19.49 15.17
C ARG A 124 2.54 -20.02 13.84
N ALA A 125 1.31 -19.71 13.48
CA ALA A 125 0.74 -20.10 12.20
C ALA A 125 1.53 -19.56 11.00
N LEU A 126 1.85 -18.26 11.02
CA LEU A 126 2.65 -17.65 9.95
C LEU A 126 4.08 -18.23 9.88
N LYS A 127 4.67 -18.59 11.04
CA LYS A 127 6.00 -19.25 11.08
C LYS A 127 5.97 -20.68 10.55
N ALA A 128 4.85 -21.39 10.67
CA ALA A 128 4.73 -22.78 10.25
C ALA A 128 4.64 -22.95 8.73
N MET A 129 4.39 -21.89 7.98
CA MET A 129 4.33 -21.95 6.52
C MET A 129 5.73 -21.80 5.92
N ALA A 130 6.10 -22.70 5.02
CA ALA A 130 7.36 -22.62 4.29
C ALA A 130 7.35 -21.49 3.24
N PRO A 131 8.50 -20.83 2.97
CA PRO A 131 8.60 -19.77 1.97
C PRO A 131 8.11 -20.22 0.58
N GLU A 132 8.49 -21.41 0.17
CA GLU A 132 8.20 -21.99 -1.17
C GLU A 132 6.71 -22.09 -1.46
N SER A 133 5.87 -22.24 -0.44
CA SER A 133 4.42 -22.34 -0.57
C SER A 133 3.70 -21.05 -0.23
N SER A 134 4.16 -20.32 0.78
CA SER A 134 3.48 -19.10 1.26
C SER A 134 3.73 -17.88 0.38
N GLU A 135 4.89 -17.78 -0.28
CA GLU A 135 5.16 -16.67 -1.20
C GLU A 135 4.28 -16.70 -2.45
N PRO A 136 4.16 -17.82 -3.20
CA PRO A 136 3.23 -17.89 -4.32
C PRO A 136 1.78 -17.64 -3.92
N TRP A 137 1.34 -18.20 -2.79
CA TRP A 137 -0.01 -17.99 -2.26
C TRP A 137 -0.31 -16.51 -2.03
N MET A 138 0.59 -15.78 -1.37
CA MET A 138 0.36 -14.36 -1.08
C MET A 138 0.46 -13.48 -2.32
N ARG A 139 1.34 -13.81 -3.28
CA ARG A 139 1.42 -13.09 -4.56
C ARG A 139 0.18 -13.31 -5.41
N ASP A 140 -0.30 -14.56 -5.52
CA ASP A 140 -1.55 -14.85 -6.23
C ASP A 140 -2.72 -14.06 -5.64
N ALA A 141 -2.85 -14.03 -4.31
CA ALA A 141 -3.89 -13.27 -3.64
C ALA A 141 -3.82 -11.76 -3.93
N LEU A 142 -2.61 -11.18 -3.89
CA LEU A 142 -2.40 -9.76 -4.22
C LEU A 142 -2.71 -9.46 -5.68
N LEU A 143 -2.18 -10.25 -6.61
CA LEU A 143 -2.43 -10.08 -8.03
C LEU A 143 -3.92 -10.24 -8.35
N HIS A 144 -4.57 -11.28 -7.83
CA HIS A 144 -6.01 -11.49 -7.98
C HIS A 144 -6.82 -10.30 -7.46
N SER A 145 -6.39 -9.65 -6.36
CA SER A 145 -7.09 -8.49 -5.80
C SER A 145 -7.19 -7.29 -6.74
N VAL A 146 -6.37 -7.22 -7.80
CA VAL A 146 -6.29 -6.06 -8.71
C VAL A 146 -6.36 -6.40 -10.20
N ARG A 147 -6.07 -7.65 -10.62
CA ARG A 147 -5.85 -8.05 -12.01
C ARG A 147 -6.95 -7.58 -12.98
N ASP A 148 -8.21 -7.77 -12.61
CA ASP A 148 -9.35 -7.45 -13.47
C ASP A 148 -9.62 -5.94 -13.57
N SER A 149 -8.94 -5.12 -12.78
CA SER A 149 -8.95 -3.66 -12.91
C SER A 149 -7.92 -3.14 -13.91
N LEU A 150 -7.01 -4.00 -14.38
CA LEU A 150 -5.91 -3.67 -15.29
C LEU A 150 -6.30 -3.77 -16.78
N GLU A 151 -7.57 -3.69 -17.11
CA GLU A 151 -8.07 -3.71 -18.49
C GLU A 151 -7.83 -2.39 -19.24
N ARG A 152 -7.66 -1.29 -18.52
CA ARG A 152 -7.36 0.04 -19.07
C ARG A 152 -5.87 0.33 -18.95
N PRO A 153 -5.30 1.25 -19.76
CA PRO A 153 -3.92 1.67 -19.59
C PRO A 153 -3.61 2.06 -18.15
N TRP A 154 -2.62 1.44 -17.55
CA TRP A 154 -2.24 1.66 -16.18
C TRP A 154 -0.72 1.84 -16.04
N VAL A 155 -0.32 2.43 -14.93
CA VAL A 155 1.06 2.76 -14.62
C VAL A 155 1.57 1.85 -13.51
N LEU A 156 2.72 1.18 -13.75
CA LEU A 156 3.45 0.45 -12.72
C LEU A 156 4.45 1.39 -12.06
N ASP A 157 4.21 1.73 -10.80
CA ASP A 157 5.16 2.49 -9.99
C ASP A 157 6.03 1.56 -9.14
N LEU A 158 7.33 1.71 -9.27
CA LEU A 158 8.35 1.03 -8.47
C LEU A 158 8.84 1.99 -7.40
N ASP A 159 8.77 1.57 -6.15
CA ASP A 159 9.30 2.36 -5.05
C ASP A 159 9.77 1.46 -3.90
N ALA A 160 10.60 2.00 -3.02
CA ALA A 160 11.11 1.29 -1.87
C ALA A 160 11.00 2.15 -0.62
N THR A 161 10.61 1.53 0.47
CA THR A 161 10.51 2.23 1.73
C THR A 161 11.29 1.52 2.83
N ILE A 162 11.87 2.31 3.74
CA ILE A 162 12.69 1.83 4.83
C ILE A 162 11.81 1.59 6.04
N LYS A 163 11.96 0.41 6.65
CA LYS A 163 11.35 0.03 7.92
C LYS A 163 12.43 -0.03 9.00
N PRO A 164 12.59 1.02 9.83
CA PRO A 164 13.58 1.01 10.92
C PRO A 164 13.27 -0.10 11.94
N LEU A 165 14.30 -0.78 12.43
CA LEU A 165 14.21 -1.85 13.40
C LEU A 165 14.90 -1.47 14.70
N TYR A 166 14.34 -1.94 15.83
CA TYR A 166 14.80 -1.59 17.17
C TYR A 166 15.26 -2.81 17.97
N GLY A 167 15.35 -3.97 17.33
CA GLY A 167 15.78 -5.21 17.95
C GLY A 167 16.68 -6.02 17.02
N ARG A 168 16.96 -7.26 17.40
CA ARG A 168 17.80 -8.21 16.66
C ARG A 168 16.95 -9.07 15.73
N GLN A 169 16.25 -8.45 14.79
CA GLN A 169 15.47 -9.16 13.77
C GLN A 169 16.43 -9.76 12.71
N GLU A 170 16.03 -10.87 12.12
CA GLU A 170 16.71 -11.44 10.96
C GLU A 170 16.73 -10.41 9.82
N GLY A 171 17.88 -10.24 9.14
CA GLY A 171 18.05 -9.25 8.08
C GLY A 171 18.11 -7.79 8.57
N ALA A 172 18.12 -7.53 9.89
CA ALA A 172 18.28 -6.18 10.44
C ALA A 172 19.72 -5.71 10.25
N GLU A 173 19.98 -4.98 9.19
CA GLU A 173 21.29 -4.46 8.84
C GLU A 173 21.26 -2.95 8.66
N VAL A 174 22.41 -2.31 8.94
CA VAL A 174 22.62 -0.88 8.70
C VAL A 174 22.83 -0.66 7.21
N GLY A 175 21.94 0.11 6.59
CA GLY A 175 22.01 0.52 5.21
C GLY A 175 21.64 1.99 5.03
N TYR A 176 21.25 2.36 3.82
CA TYR A 176 20.77 3.72 3.55
C TYR A 176 19.48 4.00 4.33
N ASN A 177 19.54 4.97 5.23
CA ASN A 177 18.40 5.43 6.01
C ASN A 177 18.58 6.93 6.33
N PRO A 178 18.04 7.83 5.51
CA PRO A 178 18.26 9.27 5.68
C PRO A 178 17.63 9.81 6.97
N HIS A 179 16.48 9.25 7.40
CA HIS A 179 15.79 9.72 8.61
C HIS A 179 16.41 9.23 9.91
N LYS A 180 17.08 8.07 9.90
CA LYS A 180 17.74 7.48 11.07
C LYS A 180 19.07 6.83 10.68
N PRO A 181 20.11 7.64 10.36
CA PRO A 181 21.42 7.12 9.98
C PRO A 181 21.99 6.16 11.03
N GLY A 182 22.60 5.07 10.58
CA GLY A 182 23.17 4.05 11.48
C GLY A 182 22.16 3.11 12.14
N ARG A 183 20.85 3.30 11.93
CA ARG A 183 19.82 2.40 12.46
C ARG A 183 19.64 1.18 11.55
N PRO A 184 19.72 -0.08 12.10
CA PRO A 184 19.34 -1.26 11.35
C PRO A 184 17.90 -1.17 10.82
N SER A 185 17.69 -1.70 9.64
CA SER A 185 16.39 -1.61 8.95
C SER A 185 16.15 -2.81 8.06
N HIS A 186 14.90 -2.94 7.63
CA HIS A 186 14.53 -3.66 6.41
C HIS A 186 14.20 -2.65 5.32
N VAL A 187 14.34 -3.07 4.06
CA VAL A 187 13.83 -2.35 2.89
C VAL A 187 12.65 -3.11 2.34
N LEU A 188 11.54 -2.42 2.12
CA LEU A 188 10.32 -2.96 1.52
C LEU A 188 10.20 -2.39 0.11
N HIS A 189 10.50 -3.23 -0.89
CA HIS A 189 10.32 -2.92 -2.31
C HIS A 189 8.86 -3.16 -2.69
N THR A 190 8.25 -2.22 -3.37
CA THR A 190 6.83 -2.26 -3.67
C THR A 190 6.54 -2.00 -5.13
N PHE A 191 5.49 -2.64 -5.60
CA PHE A 191 4.98 -2.58 -6.96
C PHE A 191 3.53 -2.11 -6.89
N TRP A 192 3.25 -0.92 -7.46
CA TRP A 192 1.97 -0.26 -7.35
C TRP A 192 1.26 -0.12 -8.69
N VAL A 193 -0.05 -0.28 -8.68
CA VAL A 193 -0.90 0.31 -9.72
C VAL A 193 -1.06 1.79 -9.38
N GLY A 194 -0.20 2.65 -9.96
CA GLY A 194 -0.03 4.04 -9.55
C GLY A 194 -1.34 4.83 -9.63
N ASN A 195 -2.05 4.75 -10.74
CA ASN A 195 -3.32 5.45 -10.95
C ASN A 195 -4.48 4.96 -10.08
N LEU A 196 -4.38 3.77 -9.50
CA LEU A 196 -5.37 3.22 -8.57
C LEU A 196 -4.88 3.20 -7.12
N ARG A 197 -3.61 3.51 -6.85
CA ARG A 197 -2.97 3.38 -5.54
C ARG A 197 -3.27 2.01 -4.90
N LEU A 198 -3.03 0.93 -5.64
CA LEU A 198 -3.18 -0.45 -5.18
C LEU A 198 -1.84 -1.17 -5.26
N VAL A 199 -1.62 -2.11 -4.35
CA VAL A 199 -0.36 -2.87 -4.26
C VAL A 199 -0.46 -4.15 -5.06
N LEU A 200 0.46 -4.35 -6.01
CA LEU A 200 0.60 -5.61 -6.76
C LEU A 200 1.47 -6.63 -6.02
N ASP A 201 2.60 -6.17 -5.48
CA ASP A 201 3.47 -6.99 -4.64
C ASP A 201 4.30 -6.11 -3.69
N ALA A 202 4.80 -6.72 -2.63
CA ALA A 202 5.72 -6.13 -1.68
C ALA A 202 6.78 -7.15 -1.29
N VAL A 203 8.06 -6.80 -1.45
CA VAL A 203 9.20 -7.68 -1.18
C VAL A 203 10.08 -7.08 -0.09
N LEU A 204 10.17 -7.78 1.04
CA LEU A 204 11.00 -7.38 2.17
C LEU A 204 12.43 -7.90 1.99
N THR A 205 13.40 -7.01 2.17
CA THR A 205 14.82 -7.34 2.09
C THR A 205 15.60 -6.78 3.29
N SER A 206 16.84 -7.24 3.46
CA SER A 206 17.76 -6.69 4.45
C SER A 206 18.04 -5.20 4.17
N GLY A 207 18.36 -4.44 5.22
CA GLY A 207 18.67 -3.02 5.13
C GLY A 207 19.87 -2.65 4.26
N LYS A 208 20.81 -3.59 4.03
CA LYS A 208 21.96 -3.40 3.13
C LYS A 208 21.66 -3.62 1.66
N GLN A 209 20.51 -4.20 1.36
CA GLN A 209 20.19 -4.59 0.00
C GLN A 209 19.69 -3.39 -0.81
N HIS A 210 20.52 -2.91 -1.71
CA HIS A 210 20.18 -1.80 -2.61
C HIS A 210 19.09 -2.18 -3.62
N THR A 211 18.15 -1.28 -3.82
CA THR A 211 17.02 -1.37 -4.75
C THR A 211 17.45 -1.79 -6.16
N SER A 212 18.57 -1.25 -6.68
CA SER A 212 19.09 -1.56 -8.01
C SER A 212 19.42 -3.04 -8.22
N ARG A 213 19.82 -3.75 -7.17
CA ARG A 213 20.28 -5.14 -7.27
C ARG A 213 19.17 -6.14 -6.99
N HIS A 214 18.26 -5.79 -6.09
CA HIS A 214 17.23 -6.70 -5.58
C HIS A 214 15.84 -6.48 -6.18
N GLY A 215 15.61 -5.37 -6.90
CA GLY A 215 14.35 -5.11 -7.61
C GLY A 215 14.19 -5.88 -8.93
N LYS A 216 15.31 -6.35 -9.55
CA LYS A 216 15.31 -6.99 -10.87
C LYS A 216 14.51 -8.29 -10.91
N ALA A 217 14.80 -9.24 -10.04
CA ALA A 217 14.14 -10.54 -10.04
C ALA A 217 12.65 -10.46 -9.69
N PRO A 218 12.23 -9.69 -8.67
CA PRO A 218 10.81 -9.45 -8.40
C PRO A 218 10.06 -8.78 -9.56
N LEU A 219 10.68 -7.79 -10.22
CA LEU A 219 10.05 -7.13 -11.37
C LEU A 219 9.83 -8.08 -12.53
N ARG A 220 10.86 -8.87 -12.91
CA ARG A 220 10.72 -9.87 -13.97
C ARG A 220 9.58 -10.84 -13.67
N ARG A 221 9.58 -11.42 -12.49
CA ARG A 221 8.53 -12.34 -12.05
C ARG A 221 7.15 -11.71 -12.09
N LEU A 222 6.99 -10.50 -11.56
CA LEU A 222 5.71 -9.80 -11.59
C LEU A 222 5.22 -9.58 -13.03
N LEU A 223 6.10 -9.15 -13.94
CA LEU A 223 5.75 -8.96 -15.34
C LEU A 223 5.37 -10.28 -16.04
N ASP A 224 6.01 -11.40 -15.66
CA ASP A 224 5.66 -12.73 -16.15
C ASP A 224 4.27 -13.17 -15.62
N GLU A 225 3.98 -12.93 -14.34
CA GLU A 225 2.69 -13.24 -13.71
C GLU A 225 1.53 -12.35 -14.24
N LEU A 226 1.83 -11.11 -14.64
CA LEU A 226 0.84 -10.21 -15.27
C LEU A 226 0.45 -10.67 -16.69
N GLY A 227 1.37 -11.27 -17.43
CA GLY A 227 1.12 -11.77 -18.79
C GLY A 227 0.65 -10.66 -19.74
N ASP A 228 -0.58 -10.81 -20.26
CA ASP A 228 -1.23 -9.87 -21.17
C ASP A 228 -1.64 -8.52 -20.53
N LYS A 229 -1.64 -8.42 -19.21
CA LYS A 229 -1.98 -7.21 -18.45
C LYS A 229 -0.76 -6.30 -18.23
N ALA A 230 0.11 -6.18 -19.23
CA ALA A 230 1.31 -5.35 -19.13
C ALA A 230 0.98 -3.87 -18.83
N PRO A 231 1.84 -3.17 -18.05
CA PRO A 231 1.66 -1.74 -17.78
C PRO A 231 1.93 -0.93 -19.06
N ALA A 232 1.20 0.16 -19.23
CA ALA A 232 1.43 1.11 -20.30
C ALA A 232 2.64 2.03 -20.03
N LEU A 233 3.08 2.13 -18.77
CA LEU A 233 4.27 2.86 -18.36
C LEU A 233 4.82 2.25 -17.06
N VAL A 234 6.14 2.07 -16.98
CA VAL A 234 6.85 1.71 -15.74
C VAL A 234 7.56 2.95 -15.22
N ARG A 235 7.32 3.35 -13.95
CA ARG A 235 7.97 4.50 -13.32
C ARG A 235 8.73 4.09 -12.06
N GLY A 236 9.76 4.84 -11.72
CA GLY A 236 10.48 4.65 -10.48
C GLY A 236 11.40 5.82 -10.14
N ASP A 237 11.87 5.82 -8.90
CA ASP A 237 12.83 6.81 -8.40
C ASP A 237 14.25 6.55 -8.91
N CYS A 238 15.22 7.29 -8.41
CA CYS A 238 16.64 7.16 -8.78
C CYS A 238 17.28 5.83 -8.34
N GLY A 239 16.62 5.05 -7.50
CA GLY A 239 17.05 3.69 -7.14
C GLY A 239 16.82 2.69 -8.26
N TYR A 240 15.85 2.95 -9.13
CA TYR A 240 15.47 2.08 -10.25
C TYR A 240 16.01 2.55 -11.61
N GLY A 241 16.53 3.77 -11.73
CA GLY A 241 17.11 4.31 -12.97
C GLY A 241 18.50 3.73 -13.29
N ASN A 242 18.62 2.42 -13.46
CA ASN A 242 19.85 1.69 -13.73
C ASN A 242 19.69 0.73 -14.89
N GLU A 243 20.81 0.26 -15.48
CA GLU A 243 20.83 -0.58 -16.68
C GLU A 243 19.90 -1.80 -16.57
N ASP A 244 19.96 -2.50 -15.46
CA ASP A 244 19.18 -3.73 -15.27
C ASP A 244 17.67 -3.50 -15.39
N MET A 245 17.16 -2.38 -14.88
CA MET A 245 15.72 -2.05 -14.95
C MET A 245 15.32 -1.57 -16.33
N LEU A 246 16.19 -0.76 -16.96
CA LEU A 246 15.98 -0.27 -18.33
C LEU A 246 15.95 -1.43 -19.32
N ASP A 247 16.92 -2.34 -19.21
CA ASP A 247 17.03 -3.54 -20.06
C ASP A 247 15.79 -4.44 -19.95
N ILE A 248 15.26 -4.67 -18.73
CA ILE A 248 14.01 -5.44 -18.56
C ILE A 248 12.85 -4.79 -19.31
N CYS A 249 12.71 -3.47 -19.21
CA CYS A 249 11.65 -2.75 -19.91
C CYS A 249 11.84 -2.80 -21.43
N GLU A 250 13.06 -2.57 -21.89
CA GLU A 250 13.41 -2.57 -23.32
C GLU A 250 13.21 -3.95 -23.97
N GLN A 251 13.66 -5.03 -23.31
CA GLN A 251 13.48 -6.41 -23.79
C GLN A 251 11.99 -6.80 -23.91
N ARG A 252 11.11 -6.16 -23.15
CA ARG A 252 9.66 -6.41 -23.17
C ARG A 252 8.86 -5.38 -23.96
N GLY A 253 9.53 -4.41 -24.58
CA GLY A 253 8.87 -3.32 -25.30
C GLY A 253 8.03 -2.41 -24.40
N LEU A 254 8.34 -2.33 -23.10
CA LEU A 254 7.59 -1.52 -22.15
C LEU A 254 8.11 -0.08 -22.13
N PRO A 255 7.24 0.92 -22.23
CA PRO A 255 7.60 2.30 -21.94
C PRO A 255 8.02 2.47 -20.48
N TYR A 256 9.06 3.25 -20.25
CA TYR A 256 9.55 3.52 -18.90
C TYR A 256 9.87 5.00 -18.66
N LEU A 257 9.89 5.40 -17.38
CA LEU A 257 10.24 6.74 -16.93
C LEU A 257 10.91 6.67 -15.56
N PHE A 258 12.23 6.82 -15.51
CA PHE A 258 12.99 6.75 -14.27
C PHE A 258 13.80 8.03 -14.03
N ARG A 259 13.93 8.41 -12.76
CA ARG A 259 14.85 9.47 -12.38
C ARG A 259 16.28 8.94 -12.36
N LEU A 260 17.23 9.75 -12.81
CA LEU A 260 18.66 9.43 -12.72
C LEU A 260 19.28 10.05 -11.47
N ARG A 261 20.22 9.35 -10.87
CA ARG A 261 21.09 9.91 -9.83
C ARG A 261 21.98 10.97 -10.46
N GLN A 262 22.21 12.08 -9.75
CA GLN A 262 23.09 13.15 -10.20
C GLN A 262 24.58 12.78 -10.05
N THR A 263 25.02 11.78 -10.82
CA THR A 263 26.44 11.39 -10.94
C THR A 263 27.23 12.47 -11.66
N LYS A 264 28.57 12.37 -11.64
CA LYS A 264 29.46 13.33 -12.36
C LYS A 264 29.06 13.51 -13.84
N ASN A 265 28.69 12.43 -14.52
CA ASN A 265 28.30 12.49 -15.94
C ASN A 265 26.93 13.17 -16.13
N VAL A 266 25.97 12.95 -15.23
CA VAL A 266 24.67 13.63 -15.24
C VAL A 266 24.84 15.12 -14.93
N LYS A 267 25.73 15.48 -13.99
CA LYS A 267 26.05 16.91 -13.72
C LYS A 267 26.67 17.60 -14.93
N ARG A 268 27.63 16.94 -15.62
CA ARG A 268 28.22 17.47 -16.87
C ARG A 268 27.15 17.66 -17.97
N LEU A 269 26.17 16.76 -18.06
CA LEU A 269 25.04 16.94 -18.97
C LEU A 269 24.26 18.22 -18.62
N ILE A 270 23.93 18.42 -17.34
CA ILE A 270 23.21 19.62 -16.88
C ILE A 270 24.02 20.88 -17.20
N GLU A 271 25.32 20.90 -16.92
CA GLU A 271 26.23 22.02 -17.23
C GLU A 271 26.26 22.34 -18.73
N ARG A 272 26.31 21.32 -19.59
CA ARG A 272 26.28 21.48 -21.05
C ARG A 272 24.97 22.10 -21.52
N LEU A 273 23.83 21.67 -20.95
CA LEU A 273 22.51 22.12 -21.34
C LEU A 273 22.10 23.46 -20.74
N PHE A 274 22.76 23.89 -19.65
CA PHE A 274 22.41 25.10 -18.93
C PHE A 274 22.34 26.33 -19.82
N ARG A 275 23.27 26.47 -20.75
CA ARG A 275 23.42 27.63 -21.65
C ARG A 275 22.58 27.54 -22.93
N ARG A 276 21.88 26.42 -23.18
CA ARG A 276 21.02 26.26 -24.36
C ARG A 276 19.78 27.12 -24.20
N GLU A 277 19.24 27.58 -25.32
CA GLU A 277 18.07 28.47 -25.38
C GLU A 277 16.75 27.73 -25.67
N ASP A 278 16.83 26.46 -26.11
CA ASP A 278 15.71 25.63 -26.52
C ASP A 278 14.97 24.91 -25.37
N TRP A 279 15.07 25.46 -24.16
CA TRP A 279 14.23 25.04 -23.04
C TRP A 279 12.78 25.39 -23.28
N THR A 280 11.86 24.48 -22.93
CA THR A 280 10.42 24.78 -22.96
C THR A 280 10.11 25.98 -22.07
N ARG A 281 9.04 26.70 -22.37
CA ARG A 281 8.61 27.82 -21.54
C ARG A 281 8.02 27.31 -20.22
N ALA A 282 8.41 27.94 -19.12
CA ALA A 282 7.75 27.75 -17.83
C ALA A 282 6.31 28.31 -17.90
N SER A 283 5.36 27.56 -17.39
CA SER A 283 3.95 27.97 -17.33
C SER A 283 3.33 27.51 -15.99
N GLU A 284 2.13 27.99 -15.71
CA GLU A 284 1.37 27.52 -14.55
C GLU A 284 1.04 26.02 -14.68
N ALA A 285 0.68 25.55 -15.87
CA ALA A 285 0.44 24.14 -16.15
C ALA A 285 1.66 23.24 -15.89
N THR A 286 2.88 23.76 -16.12
CA THR A 286 4.13 23.08 -15.80
C THR A 286 4.63 23.35 -14.38
N GLN A 287 3.88 24.08 -13.55
CA GLN A 287 4.29 24.50 -12.20
C GLN A 287 5.65 25.21 -12.18
N GLY A 288 5.96 25.97 -13.21
CA GLY A 288 7.22 26.71 -13.37
C GLY A 288 8.41 25.86 -13.83
N TRP A 289 8.20 24.58 -14.17
CA TRP A 289 9.25 23.73 -14.74
C TRP A 289 9.45 24.03 -16.23
N GLN A 290 10.73 24.06 -16.61
CA GLN A 290 11.20 24.04 -17.99
C GLN A 290 11.82 22.67 -18.27
N ALA A 291 11.74 22.20 -19.50
CA ALA A 291 12.27 20.92 -19.92
C ALA A 291 13.11 21.05 -21.19
N ILE A 292 14.11 20.21 -21.33
CA ILE A 292 14.91 20.04 -22.54
C ILE A 292 15.20 18.56 -22.76
N GLU A 293 15.23 18.16 -24.02
CA GLU A 293 15.55 16.79 -24.41
C GLU A 293 17.01 16.67 -24.85
N ASP A 294 17.63 15.56 -24.50
CA ASP A 294 18.97 15.16 -24.96
C ASP A 294 19.10 13.62 -24.88
N SER A 295 20.26 13.11 -25.18
CA SER A 295 20.65 11.72 -24.97
C SER A 295 21.92 11.62 -24.13
N ILE A 296 22.03 10.54 -23.35
CA ILE A 296 23.22 10.25 -22.56
C ILE A 296 23.51 8.75 -22.56
N ARG A 297 24.79 8.40 -22.61
CA ARG A 297 25.30 7.06 -22.31
C ARG A 297 26.09 7.13 -21.02
N LEU A 298 25.57 6.53 -19.95
CA LEU A 298 26.27 6.42 -18.68
C LEU A 298 27.24 5.24 -18.69
N VAL A 299 28.22 5.27 -17.77
CA VAL A 299 29.12 4.13 -17.56
C VAL A 299 28.31 2.92 -17.13
N GLY A 300 28.52 1.79 -17.80
CA GLY A 300 27.78 0.56 -17.57
C GLY A 300 26.49 0.44 -18.39
N TRP A 301 26.14 1.44 -19.20
CA TRP A 301 25.01 1.35 -20.12
C TRP A 301 25.43 0.78 -21.47
N SER A 302 24.61 -0.13 -21.99
CA SER A 302 24.82 -0.78 -23.30
C SER A 302 24.71 0.23 -24.45
N GLN A 303 23.80 1.22 -24.33
CA GLN A 303 23.49 2.21 -25.36
C GLN A 303 23.25 3.62 -24.78
N ALA A 304 23.23 4.62 -25.65
CA ALA A 304 22.73 5.94 -25.32
C ALA A 304 21.20 5.90 -25.23
N ARG A 305 20.64 6.61 -24.25
CA ARG A 305 19.20 6.69 -24.04
C ARG A 305 18.73 8.12 -23.96
N ARG A 306 17.49 8.32 -24.40
CA ARG A 306 16.77 9.58 -24.34
C ARG A 306 16.64 10.03 -22.89
N VAL A 307 16.95 11.30 -22.63
CA VAL A 307 16.75 11.92 -21.31
C VAL A 307 16.02 13.25 -21.44
N ILE A 308 15.20 13.52 -20.45
CA ILE A 308 14.55 14.81 -20.28
C ILE A 308 15.14 15.48 -19.04
N VAL A 309 15.75 16.61 -19.23
CA VAL A 309 16.25 17.43 -18.12
C VAL A 309 15.21 18.47 -17.79
N LEU A 310 14.78 18.45 -16.55
CA LEU A 310 13.83 19.43 -16.01
C LEU A 310 14.59 20.42 -15.14
N ARG A 311 14.24 21.72 -15.22
CA ARG A 311 14.73 22.75 -14.31
C ARG A 311 13.62 23.67 -13.84
N ARG A 312 13.75 24.17 -12.60
CA ARG A 312 12.84 25.15 -12.02
C ARG A 312 13.62 26.16 -11.20
N ARG A 313 13.20 27.43 -11.22
CA ARG A 313 13.76 28.46 -10.34
C ARG A 313 13.39 28.19 -8.89
N MET A 314 14.36 28.21 -8.00
CA MET A 314 14.11 28.12 -6.56
C MET A 314 13.74 29.51 -6.02
N LYS A 315 12.81 29.56 -5.05
CA LYS A 315 12.55 30.76 -4.27
C LYS A 315 13.75 31.00 -3.33
N GLN A 316 14.21 32.23 -3.19
CA GLN A 316 15.41 32.58 -2.38
C GLN A 316 15.34 32.05 -0.95
N ASP A 317 14.18 32.07 -0.31
CA ASP A 317 13.98 31.59 1.07
C ASP A 317 14.17 30.07 1.23
N THR A 318 13.98 29.30 0.17
CA THR A 318 14.14 27.83 0.19
C THR A 318 15.60 27.42 0.01
N ALA A 319 16.41 28.23 -0.65
CA ALA A 319 17.81 27.92 -0.96
C ALA A 319 18.71 27.89 0.30
N LEU A 320 18.39 28.68 1.32
CA LEU A 320 19.14 28.77 2.57
C LEU A 320 18.85 27.63 3.57
N THR A 321 17.71 26.92 3.39
CA THR A 321 17.26 25.85 4.29
C THR A 321 17.35 24.44 3.71
N ALA A 322 17.69 24.30 2.44
CA ALA A 322 17.80 22.99 1.78
C ALA A 322 19.06 22.23 2.26
N LYS A 323 19.01 21.69 3.47
CA LYS A 323 19.84 20.56 3.84
C LYS A 323 19.49 19.39 2.93
N GLN A 324 20.54 18.72 2.44
CA GLN A 324 20.50 17.50 1.64
C GLN A 324 19.56 16.43 2.25
N ASP A 325 18.27 16.52 2.00
CA ASP A 325 17.35 15.43 2.16
C ASP A 325 16.92 14.98 0.76
N ASP A 326 16.99 13.69 0.47
CA ASP A 326 16.52 13.01 -0.74
C ASP A 326 17.35 13.10 -2.03
N GLY A 327 18.65 13.36 -1.95
CA GLY A 327 19.53 13.34 -3.13
C GLY A 327 19.21 14.44 -4.15
N GLN A 328 18.49 15.48 -3.79
CA GLN A 328 18.37 16.73 -4.53
C GLN A 328 19.63 17.56 -4.27
N LEU A 329 20.52 17.62 -5.25
CA LEU A 329 21.64 18.55 -5.21
C LEU A 329 21.18 19.89 -5.76
N VAL A 330 21.16 20.89 -4.89
CA VAL A 330 21.25 22.28 -5.32
C VAL A 330 22.66 22.44 -5.89
N LEU A 331 22.78 22.68 -7.20
CA LEU A 331 24.05 23.09 -7.81
C LEU A 331 24.32 24.50 -7.30
N ALA A 332 25.11 24.62 -6.20
CA ALA A 332 25.77 25.85 -5.89
C ALA A 332 26.83 26.06 -6.97
N LEU A 333 26.69 27.09 -7.77
CA LEU A 333 27.78 27.58 -8.61
C LEU A 333 28.98 27.95 -7.72
N PRO A 334 30.25 27.85 -8.21
CA PRO A 334 31.41 28.27 -7.45
C PRO A 334 31.22 29.67 -6.89
N HIS A 335 31.68 29.90 -5.67
CA HIS A 335 31.49 31.14 -4.90
C HIS A 335 31.88 32.42 -5.63
N ASP A 336 32.71 32.32 -6.66
CA ASP A 336 33.29 33.43 -7.41
C ASP A 336 32.40 33.95 -8.55
N ALA A 337 31.19 33.35 -8.75
CA ALA A 337 30.24 33.73 -9.79
C ALA A 337 28.93 34.27 -9.23
N VAL A 338 28.85 34.55 -7.94
CA VAL A 338 27.61 35.02 -7.28
C VAL A 338 27.59 36.56 -7.33
N GLU A 339 27.15 37.13 -8.42
CA GLU A 339 26.53 38.46 -8.40
C GLU A 339 25.25 38.37 -7.56
N ASP A 340 24.88 39.45 -6.87
CA ASP A 340 23.72 39.59 -5.96
C ASP A 340 22.35 39.16 -6.52
N ASN A 341 22.29 38.72 -7.78
CA ASN A 341 21.12 38.23 -8.50
C ASN A 341 21.26 36.77 -8.99
N ALA A 342 22.14 35.94 -8.42
CA ALA A 342 22.32 34.56 -8.85
C ALA A 342 21.02 33.76 -8.68
N GLN A 343 20.42 33.38 -9.79
CA GLN A 343 19.21 32.56 -9.83
C GLN A 343 19.59 31.10 -9.58
N LEU A 344 19.16 30.55 -8.45
CA LEU A 344 19.33 29.14 -8.13
C LEU A 344 18.32 28.29 -8.88
N TRP A 345 18.79 27.18 -9.45
CA TRP A 345 17.98 26.25 -10.21
C TRP A 345 17.99 24.87 -9.55
N GLU A 346 16.82 24.29 -9.44
CA GLU A 346 16.64 22.86 -9.13
C GLU A 346 16.61 22.07 -10.44
N TYR A 347 17.33 20.92 -10.48
CA TYR A 347 17.39 20.06 -11.65
C TYR A 347 16.94 18.63 -11.34
N THR A 348 16.19 18.04 -12.27
CA THR A 348 15.84 16.63 -12.28
C THR A 348 16.13 16.07 -13.67
N VAL A 349 16.80 14.92 -13.75
CA VAL A 349 17.07 14.24 -15.02
C VAL A 349 16.30 12.93 -15.05
N LEU A 350 15.49 12.77 -16.07
CA LEU A 350 14.63 11.60 -16.31
C LEU A 350 15.15 10.85 -17.53
N VAL A 351 15.29 9.52 -17.43
CA VAL A 351 15.53 8.65 -18.57
C VAL A 351 14.22 7.99 -19.00
N THR A 352 13.95 7.95 -20.31
CA THR A 352 12.69 7.44 -20.84
C THR A 352 12.81 6.97 -22.28
N ASN A 353 12.03 5.95 -22.65
CA ASN A 353 11.72 5.58 -24.02
C ASN A 353 10.25 5.85 -24.37
N ALA A 354 9.49 6.42 -23.41
CA ALA A 354 8.06 6.66 -23.61
C ALA A 354 7.82 7.72 -24.71
N PRO A 355 6.88 7.48 -25.64
CA PRO A 355 6.66 8.33 -26.81
C PRO A 355 5.77 9.56 -26.49
N TYR A 356 5.98 10.17 -25.32
CA TYR A 356 5.23 11.37 -24.92
C TYR A 356 6.02 12.63 -25.19
N GLU A 357 5.29 13.73 -25.33
CA GLU A 357 5.87 15.06 -25.44
C GLU A 357 6.64 15.45 -24.17
N ILE A 358 7.69 16.25 -24.32
CA ILE A 358 8.59 16.68 -23.25
C ILE A 358 7.81 17.30 -22.07
N ALA A 359 6.81 18.14 -22.36
CA ALA A 359 6.01 18.80 -21.33
C ALA A 359 5.17 17.80 -20.51
N ALA A 360 4.64 16.74 -21.13
CA ALA A 360 3.86 15.72 -20.47
C ALA A 360 4.72 14.81 -19.58
N ILE A 361 5.95 14.52 -19.96
CA ILE A 361 6.86 13.63 -19.20
C ILE A 361 7.16 14.21 -17.82
N GLY A 362 7.36 15.52 -17.71
CA GLY A 362 7.57 16.17 -16.42
C GLY A 362 6.38 15.99 -15.46
N GLN A 363 5.15 16.10 -15.96
CA GLN A 363 3.94 15.89 -15.18
C GLN A 363 3.76 14.42 -14.82
N LEU A 364 3.92 13.52 -15.80
CA LEU A 364 3.87 12.06 -15.55
C LEU A 364 4.82 11.62 -14.43
N TYR A 365 6.01 12.20 -14.35
CA TYR A 365 6.93 11.89 -13.25
C TYR A 365 6.45 12.45 -11.91
N ARG A 366 5.94 13.69 -11.88
CA ARG A 366 5.41 14.31 -10.65
C ARG A 366 4.21 13.57 -10.07
N ASP A 367 3.35 13.00 -10.93
CA ASP A 367 2.19 12.21 -10.51
C ASP A 367 2.59 10.95 -9.71
N ARG A 368 3.87 10.59 -9.67
CA ARG A 368 4.42 9.56 -8.77
C ARG A 368 4.30 9.91 -7.28
N CYS A 369 4.15 11.18 -6.94
CA CYS A 369 3.88 11.60 -5.54
C CYS A 369 2.67 10.90 -4.93
N ASP A 370 1.75 10.40 -5.74
CA ASP A 370 0.63 9.58 -5.28
C ASP A 370 1.07 8.26 -4.62
N CYS A 371 2.20 7.68 -5.03
CA CYS A 371 2.79 6.52 -4.35
C CYS A 371 3.34 6.88 -2.97
N GLU A 372 3.98 8.05 -2.83
CA GLU A 372 4.52 8.53 -1.55
C GLU A 372 3.40 8.66 -0.51
N ASN A 373 2.25 9.23 -0.91
CA ASN A 373 1.04 9.28 -0.08
C ASN A 373 0.51 7.86 0.24
N GLY A 374 0.61 6.92 -0.69
CA GLY A 374 0.26 5.51 -0.47
C GLY A 374 1.15 4.84 0.58
N PHE A 375 2.45 5.15 0.60
CA PHE A 375 3.35 4.67 1.65
C PHE A 375 3.04 5.25 3.00
N ASP A 376 2.73 6.54 3.09
CA ASP A 376 2.36 7.18 4.34
C ASP A 376 1.10 6.53 4.92
N GLU A 377 0.08 6.32 4.08
CA GLU A 377 -1.13 5.61 4.47
C GLU A 377 -0.84 4.20 4.98
N LEU A 378 -0.08 3.38 4.22
CA LEU A 378 0.22 2.00 4.61
C LEU A 378 1.07 1.90 5.88
N LYS A 379 2.07 2.76 6.06
CA LYS A 379 2.91 2.78 7.24
C LYS A 379 2.15 3.25 8.49
N ASN A 380 1.43 4.35 8.36
CA ASN A 380 0.88 5.08 9.50
C ASN A 380 -0.55 4.65 9.85
N GLN A 381 -1.32 4.17 8.86
CA GLN A 381 -2.72 3.84 9.05
C GLN A 381 -3.00 2.33 8.97
N TRP A 382 -2.13 1.53 8.30
CA TRP A 382 -2.32 0.09 8.09
C TRP A 382 -1.29 -0.80 8.78
N GLY A 383 -0.32 -0.20 9.48
CA GLY A 383 0.64 -0.94 10.29
C GLY A 383 1.84 -1.52 9.54
N TRP A 384 2.12 -1.13 8.30
CA TRP A 384 3.31 -1.58 7.56
C TRP A 384 4.63 -1.23 8.26
N GLY A 385 4.68 -0.10 8.96
CA GLY A 385 5.83 0.28 9.78
C GLY A 385 6.02 -0.59 11.03
N GLY A 386 4.99 -1.36 11.39
CA GLY A 386 4.94 -2.23 12.57
C GLY A 386 4.97 -3.72 12.22
N PHE A 387 4.26 -4.55 13.01
CA PHE A 387 4.21 -6.01 12.89
C PHE A 387 5.60 -6.67 12.76
N SER A 388 6.58 -6.13 13.50
CA SER A 388 7.95 -6.65 13.47
C SER A 388 8.05 -7.95 14.27
N THR A 389 8.76 -8.93 13.72
CA THR A 389 9.09 -10.21 14.35
C THR A 389 10.57 -10.51 14.18
N HIS A 390 11.11 -11.48 14.91
CA HIS A 390 12.50 -11.93 14.70
C HIS A 390 12.70 -12.61 13.34
N ASP A 391 11.67 -13.22 12.80
CA ASP A 391 11.65 -14.00 11.58
C ASP A 391 11.30 -13.10 10.39
N MET A 392 12.20 -13.03 9.41
CA MET A 392 12.05 -12.17 8.24
C MET A 392 10.95 -12.69 7.31
N HIS A 393 10.85 -13.99 7.13
CA HIS A 393 9.83 -14.61 6.28
C HIS A 393 8.41 -14.32 6.79
N ARG A 394 8.18 -14.47 8.10
CA ARG A 394 6.91 -14.10 8.74
C ARG A 394 6.59 -12.60 8.56
N SER A 395 7.61 -11.74 8.64
CA SER A 395 7.46 -10.30 8.38
C SER A 395 7.07 -10.04 6.92
N GLN A 396 7.60 -10.84 5.97
CA GLN A 396 7.25 -10.80 4.55
C GLN A 396 5.78 -11.18 4.33
N ILE A 397 5.31 -12.30 4.89
CA ILE A 397 3.90 -12.72 4.79
C ILE A 397 2.98 -11.63 5.34
N THR A 398 3.32 -11.06 6.50
CA THR A 398 2.49 -10.02 7.11
C THR A 398 2.46 -8.74 6.28
N ALA A 399 3.58 -8.33 5.69
CA ALA A 399 3.61 -7.15 4.83
C ALA A 399 2.66 -7.31 3.62
N ARG A 400 2.65 -8.50 3.00
CA ARG A 400 1.72 -8.83 1.91
C ARG A 400 0.27 -8.94 2.38
N ALA A 401 0.02 -9.51 3.56
CA ALA A 401 -1.33 -9.60 4.12
C ALA A 401 -1.92 -8.21 4.43
N VAL A 402 -1.11 -7.29 4.96
CA VAL A 402 -1.52 -5.89 5.17
C VAL A 402 -1.86 -5.23 3.83
N ALA A 403 -1.04 -5.43 2.79
CA ALA A 403 -1.29 -4.91 1.45
C ALA A 403 -2.56 -5.49 0.82
N LEU A 404 -2.85 -6.78 1.03
CA LEU A 404 -4.06 -7.43 0.55
C LEU A 404 -5.32 -6.86 1.21
N VAL A 405 -5.31 -6.71 2.53
CA VAL A 405 -6.43 -6.11 3.28
C VAL A 405 -6.63 -4.65 2.87
N TYR A 406 -5.55 -3.91 2.64
CA TYR A 406 -5.58 -2.56 2.10
C TYR A 406 -6.23 -2.51 0.71
N ASN A 407 -5.88 -3.42 -0.20
CA ASN A 407 -6.48 -3.49 -1.53
C ASN A 407 -8.00 -3.77 -1.44
N TRP A 408 -8.44 -4.75 -0.66
CA TRP A 408 -9.85 -5.07 -0.46
C TRP A 408 -10.62 -3.89 0.14
N TRP A 409 -10.05 -3.25 1.16
CA TRP A 409 -10.66 -2.06 1.77
C TRP A 409 -10.73 -0.90 0.77
N SER A 410 -9.70 -0.69 -0.03
CA SER A 410 -9.68 0.34 -1.07
C SER A 410 -10.79 0.13 -2.11
N TRP A 411 -11.06 -1.11 -2.49
CA TRP A 411 -12.17 -1.44 -3.38
C TRP A 411 -13.53 -1.26 -2.72
N TYR A 412 -13.67 -1.66 -1.46
CA TYR A 412 -14.88 -1.42 -0.68
C TYR A 412 -15.21 0.07 -0.56
N VAL A 413 -14.23 0.89 -0.25
CA VAL A 413 -14.38 2.36 -0.17
C VAL A 413 -14.79 2.95 -1.52
N ARG A 414 -14.22 2.45 -2.63
CA ARG A 414 -14.61 2.88 -3.99
C ARG A 414 -16.02 2.44 -4.36
N ALA A 415 -16.43 1.26 -3.96
CA ALA A 415 -17.83 0.83 -4.13
C ALA A 415 -18.80 1.74 -3.35
N ALA A 416 -18.42 2.12 -2.12
CA ALA A 416 -19.19 3.00 -1.26
C ALA A 416 -19.24 4.44 -1.78
N ASN A 417 -18.12 4.96 -2.30
CA ASN A 417 -17.96 6.34 -2.74
C ASN A 417 -17.15 6.44 -4.04
N PRO A 418 -17.76 6.18 -5.21
CA PRO A 418 -17.04 6.18 -6.48
C PRO A 418 -16.42 7.55 -6.86
N GLY A 419 -17.00 8.65 -6.40
CA GLY A 419 -16.59 10.01 -6.76
C GLY A 419 -15.32 10.51 -6.07
N ALA A 420 -14.87 9.88 -4.99
CA ALA A 420 -13.69 10.32 -4.25
C ALA A 420 -13.01 9.20 -3.49
N ARG A 421 -11.69 9.07 -3.67
CA ARG A 421 -10.88 8.18 -2.83
C ARG A 421 -10.81 8.72 -1.40
N ARG A 422 -10.87 7.82 -0.43
CA ARG A 422 -10.67 8.13 1.00
C ARG A 422 -9.66 7.17 1.61
N GLU A 423 -8.71 7.70 2.34
CA GLU A 423 -7.75 6.93 3.12
C GLU A 423 -8.39 6.30 4.36
N ALA A 424 -7.69 5.35 4.99
CA ALA A 424 -8.20 4.65 6.16
C ALA A 424 -8.57 5.60 7.32
N LEU A 425 -7.78 6.65 7.52
CA LEU A 425 -8.03 7.66 8.56
C LEU A 425 -9.44 8.28 8.45
N THR A 426 -9.92 8.50 7.23
CA THR A 426 -11.23 9.11 6.95
C THR A 426 -12.32 8.08 6.65
N SER A 427 -11.96 6.94 6.06
CA SER A 427 -12.94 5.92 5.66
C SER A 427 -13.36 4.97 6.79
N ARG A 428 -12.45 4.63 7.72
CA ARG A 428 -12.80 3.77 8.86
C ARG A 428 -13.85 4.38 9.80
N PRO A 429 -13.79 5.66 10.17
CA PRO A 429 -14.86 6.29 10.93
C PRO A 429 -16.23 6.26 10.22
N LEU A 430 -16.24 6.29 8.88
CA LEU A 430 -17.46 6.27 8.09
C LEU A 430 -18.01 4.84 7.83
N LEU A 431 -17.13 3.85 7.62
CA LEU A 431 -17.50 2.56 7.04
C LEU A 431 -17.14 1.33 7.90
N LEU A 432 -16.47 1.53 9.02
CA LEU A 432 -16.11 0.47 9.97
C LEU A 432 -16.64 0.75 11.37
N ALA A 433 -16.45 1.98 11.87
CA ALA A 433 -16.75 2.34 13.24
C ALA A 433 -18.25 2.59 13.42
N ALA A 434 -18.86 1.81 14.30
CA ALA A 434 -20.19 2.02 14.88
C ALA A 434 -20.29 1.13 16.10
N VAL A 435 -21.03 1.54 17.11
CA VAL A 435 -21.40 0.62 18.18
C VAL A 435 -22.43 -0.36 17.65
N GLY A 436 -22.05 -1.63 17.59
CA GLY A 436 -22.93 -2.72 17.21
C GLY A 436 -23.30 -3.55 18.43
N ARG A 437 -24.59 -3.80 18.64
CA ARG A 437 -25.11 -4.71 19.68
C ARG A 437 -25.86 -5.84 19.01
N ALA A 438 -25.40 -7.07 19.17
CA ALA A 438 -26.05 -8.25 18.64
C ALA A 438 -27.04 -8.82 19.65
N THR A 439 -28.19 -9.30 19.14
CA THR A 439 -29.17 -10.09 19.90
C THR A 439 -29.54 -11.30 19.06
N SER A 440 -29.71 -12.46 19.67
CA SER A 440 -30.14 -13.67 18.99
C SER A 440 -31.50 -14.13 19.51
N HIS A 441 -32.43 -14.37 18.60
CA HIS A 441 -33.75 -14.91 18.89
C HIS A 441 -34.16 -15.91 17.83
N ALA A 442 -34.63 -17.07 18.21
CA ALA A 442 -35.10 -18.13 17.31
C ALA A 442 -34.10 -18.46 16.16
N GLY A 443 -32.80 -18.50 16.45
CA GLY A 443 -31.76 -18.80 15.47
C GLY A 443 -31.38 -17.62 14.54
N GLN A 444 -32.03 -16.47 14.67
CA GLN A 444 -31.70 -15.26 13.93
C GLN A 444 -30.92 -14.29 14.80
N THR A 445 -29.82 -13.75 14.26
CA THR A 445 -29.05 -12.69 14.90
C THR A 445 -29.42 -11.34 14.30
N THR A 446 -29.83 -10.40 15.15
CA THR A 446 -30.06 -9.00 14.76
C THR A 446 -28.96 -8.14 15.32
N LEU A 447 -28.31 -7.34 14.47
CA LEU A 447 -27.28 -6.38 14.86
C LEU A 447 -27.88 -4.97 14.84
N TYR A 448 -27.96 -4.35 16.01
CA TYR A 448 -28.38 -2.95 16.16
C TYR A 448 -27.16 -2.06 16.03
N LEU A 449 -27.17 -1.14 15.06
CA LEU A 449 -26.05 -0.24 14.77
C LEU A 449 -26.36 1.18 15.26
N THR A 450 -25.43 1.75 16.05
CA THR A 450 -25.47 3.14 16.46
C THR A 450 -24.26 3.84 15.85
N PRO A 451 -24.41 4.58 14.74
CA PRO A 451 -23.31 5.31 14.13
C PRO A 451 -22.91 6.48 15.04
N MET A 452 -21.62 6.58 15.32
CA MET A 452 -21.06 7.66 16.15
C MET A 452 -20.61 8.86 15.30
N HIS A 453 -20.56 8.72 13.98
CA HIS A 453 -20.14 9.78 13.08
C HIS A 453 -21.28 10.79 12.86
N ALA A 454 -20.95 12.09 12.85
CA ALA A 454 -21.93 13.16 12.69
C ALA A 454 -22.73 13.08 11.36
N ASN A 455 -22.12 12.53 10.30
CA ASN A 455 -22.76 12.44 8.98
C ASN A 455 -23.37 11.06 8.71
N THR A 456 -24.43 10.71 9.44
CA THR A 456 -25.15 9.44 9.29
C THR A 456 -25.82 9.30 7.91
N GLY A 457 -26.27 10.41 7.31
CA GLY A 457 -26.86 10.40 5.97
C GLY A 457 -25.88 9.93 4.91
N LEU A 458 -24.64 10.44 4.95
CA LEU A 458 -23.57 9.99 4.06
C LEU A 458 -23.26 8.50 4.26
N ILE A 459 -23.17 8.03 5.49
CA ILE A 459 -22.91 6.59 5.79
C ILE A 459 -24.00 5.72 5.14
N LYS A 460 -25.29 6.05 5.33
CA LYS A 460 -26.39 5.30 4.73
C LYS A 460 -26.31 5.26 3.21
N THR A 461 -25.97 6.38 2.57
CA THR A 461 -25.77 6.46 1.11
C THR A 461 -24.60 5.56 0.67
N MET A 462 -23.47 5.61 1.38
CA MET A 462 -22.29 4.81 1.08
C MET A 462 -22.58 3.30 1.21
N VAL A 463 -23.29 2.88 2.25
CA VAL A 463 -23.71 1.49 2.45
C VAL A 463 -24.69 1.06 1.35
N ALA A 464 -25.63 1.92 0.96
CA ALA A 464 -26.56 1.64 -0.15
C ALA A 464 -25.82 1.41 -1.49
N ASN A 465 -24.75 2.18 -1.76
CA ASN A 465 -23.91 1.99 -2.94
C ASN A 465 -23.19 0.62 -2.91
N VAL A 466 -22.67 0.21 -1.75
CA VAL A 466 -22.08 -1.13 -1.58
C VAL A 466 -23.10 -2.23 -1.85
N HIS A 467 -24.29 -2.11 -1.28
CA HIS A 467 -25.36 -3.09 -1.52
C HIS A 467 -25.79 -3.13 -3.00
N ALA A 468 -25.76 -2.00 -3.72
CA ALA A 468 -26.01 -1.98 -5.16
C ALA A 468 -24.95 -2.79 -5.93
N ALA A 469 -23.66 -2.64 -5.57
CA ALA A 469 -22.59 -3.44 -6.15
C ALA A 469 -22.74 -4.93 -5.85
N ILE A 470 -23.09 -5.29 -4.61
CA ILE A 470 -23.32 -6.69 -4.20
C ILE A 470 -24.50 -7.29 -4.96
N ARG A 471 -25.62 -6.57 -5.08
CA ARG A 471 -26.79 -7.04 -5.85
C ARG A 471 -26.44 -7.31 -7.31
N TYR A 472 -25.68 -6.41 -7.93
CA TYR A 472 -25.20 -6.62 -9.30
C TYR A 472 -24.44 -7.94 -9.45
N VAL A 473 -23.48 -8.21 -8.56
CA VAL A 473 -22.69 -9.45 -8.61
C VAL A 473 -23.55 -10.69 -8.38
N ARG A 474 -24.48 -10.65 -7.43
CA ARG A 474 -25.40 -11.78 -7.16
C ARG A 474 -26.27 -12.08 -8.37
N GLN A 475 -26.89 -11.07 -8.99
CA GLN A 475 -27.71 -11.25 -10.19
C GLN A 475 -26.89 -11.77 -11.38
N ALA A 476 -25.67 -11.25 -11.58
CA ALA A 476 -24.79 -11.75 -12.62
C ALA A 476 -24.36 -13.21 -12.38
N ALA A 477 -24.13 -13.60 -11.12
CA ALA A 477 -23.77 -14.99 -10.77
C ALA A 477 -24.92 -15.99 -10.94
N GLU A 478 -26.18 -15.56 -10.82
CA GLU A 478 -27.34 -16.39 -11.12
C GLU A 478 -27.45 -16.72 -12.62
N GLN A 479 -27.06 -15.77 -13.48
CA GLN A 479 -27.10 -15.93 -14.94
C GLN A 479 -25.86 -16.66 -15.49
N LEU A 480 -24.72 -16.55 -14.83
CA LEU A 480 -23.41 -17.08 -15.24
C LEU A 480 -22.77 -17.85 -14.08
N PRO A 481 -23.07 -19.15 -13.90
CA PRO A 481 -22.57 -19.94 -12.77
C PRO A 481 -21.03 -20.01 -12.65
N GLN A 482 -20.32 -19.88 -13.78
CA GLN A 482 -18.85 -19.88 -13.82
C GLN A 482 -18.24 -18.47 -13.73
N LEU A 483 -19.05 -17.45 -13.45
CA LEU A 483 -18.58 -16.08 -13.36
C LEU A 483 -17.56 -15.93 -12.22
N ASP A 484 -16.40 -15.35 -12.52
CA ASP A 484 -15.54 -14.79 -11.48
C ASP A 484 -16.23 -13.55 -10.87
N ARG A 485 -16.79 -13.76 -9.69
CA ARG A 485 -17.58 -12.74 -8.97
C ARG A 485 -16.74 -11.52 -8.61
N TRP A 486 -15.46 -11.74 -8.30
CA TRP A 486 -14.55 -10.65 -7.99
C TRP A 486 -14.27 -9.80 -9.24
N ALA A 487 -13.97 -10.42 -10.37
CA ALA A 487 -13.80 -9.73 -11.64
C ALA A 487 -15.04 -8.90 -12.01
N ALA A 488 -16.23 -9.46 -11.85
CA ALA A 488 -17.48 -8.76 -12.10
C ALA A 488 -17.64 -7.54 -11.18
N LEU A 489 -17.31 -7.69 -9.89
CA LEU A 489 -17.36 -6.61 -8.92
C LEU A 489 -16.38 -5.49 -9.26
N LEU A 490 -15.13 -5.83 -9.62
CA LEU A 490 -14.12 -4.85 -10.02
C LEU A 490 -14.55 -4.07 -11.28
N ARG A 491 -15.08 -4.75 -12.30
CA ARG A 491 -15.62 -4.07 -13.50
C ARG A 491 -16.73 -3.10 -13.16
N TYR A 492 -17.69 -3.51 -12.32
CA TYR A 492 -18.76 -2.65 -11.84
C TYR A 492 -18.23 -1.39 -11.13
N ILE A 493 -17.23 -1.54 -10.27
CA ILE A 493 -16.62 -0.42 -9.55
C ILE A 493 -15.84 0.46 -10.52
N CYS A 494 -14.98 -0.13 -11.38
CA CYS A 494 -14.15 0.61 -12.33
C CYS A 494 -14.97 1.44 -13.33
N GLN A 495 -16.15 0.98 -13.75
CA GLN A 495 -17.05 1.73 -14.61
C GLN A 495 -17.61 3.00 -13.95
N ARG A 496 -17.64 3.06 -12.63
CA ARG A 496 -18.18 4.16 -11.82
C ARG A 496 -17.12 5.12 -11.29
N ILE A 497 -15.87 4.70 -11.28
CA ILE A 497 -14.75 5.57 -10.89
C ILE A 497 -14.53 6.55 -12.03
N VAL A 498 -14.96 7.80 -11.82
CA VAL A 498 -14.68 8.90 -12.72
C VAL A 498 -13.30 9.44 -12.40
N GLY A 499 -12.35 9.19 -13.30
CA GLY A 499 -11.00 9.74 -13.18
C GLY A 499 -10.46 10.13 -14.56
N PRO A 500 -9.61 11.15 -14.66
CA PRO A 500 -8.90 11.43 -15.90
C PRO A 500 -8.04 10.23 -16.29
N SER A 501 -7.79 10.09 -17.60
CA SER A 501 -6.82 9.10 -18.06
C SER A 501 -5.48 9.34 -17.35
N ALA A 502 -4.90 8.29 -16.76
CA ALA A 502 -3.61 8.38 -16.07
C ALA A 502 -2.44 8.69 -17.04
N LEU A 503 -2.68 8.56 -18.33
CA LEU A 503 -1.69 8.74 -19.37
C LEU A 503 -2.19 9.73 -20.42
N PRO A 504 -1.34 10.65 -20.88
CA PRO A 504 -1.65 11.49 -22.04
C PRO A 504 -1.81 10.62 -23.27
N THR A 505 -2.57 11.09 -24.24
CA THR A 505 -2.67 10.43 -25.55
C THR A 505 -1.28 10.43 -26.20
N PRO A 506 -0.73 9.28 -26.60
CA PRO A 506 0.53 9.27 -27.33
C PRO A 506 0.35 10.03 -28.66
N PRO A 507 1.38 10.73 -29.15
CA PRO A 507 1.33 11.34 -30.47
C PRO A 507 1.05 10.26 -31.53
N PRO A 508 0.34 10.60 -32.63
CA PRO A 508 0.13 9.66 -33.73
C PRO A 508 1.49 9.12 -34.19
N ALA A 509 1.57 7.80 -34.37
CA ALA A 509 2.78 7.19 -34.88
C ALA A 509 3.17 7.89 -36.19
N LEU A 510 4.38 8.47 -36.23
CA LEU A 510 4.93 8.98 -37.48
C LEU A 510 4.94 7.82 -38.45
N ALA A 511 4.23 7.96 -39.56
CA ALA A 511 4.26 7.01 -40.66
C ALA A 511 5.72 6.77 -41.01
N ALA A 512 6.15 5.49 -41.03
CA ALA A 512 7.49 5.15 -41.46
C ALA A 512 7.73 5.78 -42.83
N PRO A 513 8.88 6.46 -43.08
CA PRO A 513 9.22 6.92 -44.42
C PRO A 513 9.30 5.69 -45.33
N GLY A 514 8.45 5.68 -46.35
CA GLY A 514 8.42 4.67 -47.41
C GLY A 514 9.72 4.66 -48.25
#